data_ed0b46440c4b019d66728db9d45df781
#
_entry.id   ed0b46440c4b019d66728db9d45df781
#
_cell.length_a   1.000
_cell.length_b   1.000
_cell.length_c   1.000
_cell.angle_alpha   90.00
_cell.angle_beta   90.00
_cell.angle_gamma   90.00
#
_symmetry.space_group_name_H-M   'P 1'
#
loop_
_entity.id
_entity.type
_entity.pdbx_description
1 polymer ?
#
loop_
_entity_poly.entity_id
_entity_poly.type
_entity_poly.pdbx_seq_one_letter_code
_entity_poly.pdbx_strand_id
1 'polypeptide(L)'
;MAPAGTESELLSQIESGTAPGQVLEFAARGLVPLPPSDLARALGTLLSRGEPTLRALAEESFKALKPDALLEAVLSSGVRPEQLDAIARRTSEITVLEPLLRHKAVADQTLVWLADRIEPYLQDVLVTNQIRLLAAPTIVERLFENPRLSADIRRRADEFLEEFFLKKEREEDERARAEGAPEPGEETTPPTAISPEVAAAVAESEEKHRSLFARLATLTVVQKIRLAWRGNKEERFFLVRDSNRLVALAALKSPKMREGDIETIANMKSVSEDVLRYIVLRKEWMRRYSITLAIARNARTPIDASLKLVTRLHHDDQKKLSMDRNIPEPIRALARREVSRREI
;
A
#
# COMPACT_ATOMS: atom_id res chain seq x y z
N MET A 1 41.23 18.42 -29.26
CA MET A 1 40.83 17.13 -28.64
C MET A 1 41.75 16.90 -27.46
N ALA A 2 41.24 16.99 -26.24
CA ALA A 2 41.97 16.54 -25.06
C ALA A 2 42.09 15.00 -25.10
N PRO A 3 43.19 14.40 -24.64
CA PRO A 3 43.33 12.96 -24.60
C PRO A 3 42.30 12.33 -23.66
N ALA A 4 41.60 11.29 -24.11
CA ALA A 4 40.51 10.61 -23.38
C ALA A 4 40.86 10.19 -21.93
N GLY A 5 42.13 10.13 -21.56
CA GLY A 5 42.62 9.84 -20.21
C GLY A 5 42.39 11.00 -19.21
N THR A 6 42.41 12.26 -19.67
CA THR A 6 42.25 13.43 -18.82
C THR A 6 40.77 13.72 -18.48
N GLU A 7 39.84 13.35 -19.36
CA GLU A 7 38.40 13.51 -19.14
C GLU A 7 37.88 12.54 -18.09
N SER A 8 38.29 11.26 -18.16
CA SER A 8 37.95 10.23 -17.16
C SER A 8 38.54 10.53 -15.79
N GLU A 9 39.76 11.08 -15.74
CA GLU A 9 40.42 11.48 -14.49
C GLU A 9 39.72 12.68 -13.84
N LEU A 10 39.33 13.67 -14.64
CA LEU A 10 38.58 14.84 -14.17
C LEU A 10 37.21 14.45 -13.57
N LEU A 11 36.45 13.59 -14.23
CA LEU A 11 35.19 13.07 -13.72
C LEU A 11 35.40 12.32 -12.40
N SER A 12 36.42 11.47 -12.32
CA SER A 12 36.74 10.72 -11.12
C SER A 12 37.10 11.62 -9.93
N GLN A 13 37.84 12.72 -10.17
CA GLN A 13 38.16 13.71 -9.15
C GLN A 13 36.93 14.46 -8.65
N ILE A 14 36.02 14.82 -9.54
CA ILE A 14 34.74 15.45 -9.15
C ILE A 14 33.87 14.48 -8.33
N GLU A 15 33.75 13.23 -8.79
CA GLU A 15 32.97 12.19 -8.13
C GLU A 15 33.50 11.79 -6.76
N SER A 16 34.84 11.81 -6.58
CA SER A 16 35.49 11.54 -5.29
C SER A 16 35.53 12.75 -4.35
N GLY A 17 35.24 13.94 -4.86
CA GLY A 17 35.33 15.19 -4.09
C GLY A 17 36.76 15.69 -3.88
N THR A 18 37.74 15.18 -4.64
CA THR A 18 39.17 15.57 -4.55
C THR A 18 39.51 16.70 -5.52
N ALA A 19 38.59 17.10 -6.40
CA ALA A 19 38.78 18.18 -7.36
C ALA A 19 38.96 19.54 -6.64
N PRO A 20 39.87 20.43 -7.11
CA PRO A 20 40.00 21.77 -6.58
C PRO A 20 38.70 22.59 -6.68
N GLY A 21 38.44 23.49 -5.74
CA GLY A 21 37.21 24.28 -5.66
C GLY A 21 36.87 25.03 -6.95
N GLN A 22 37.89 25.59 -7.65
CA GLN A 22 37.70 26.23 -8.96
C GLN A 22 37.18 25.25 -10.02
N VAL A 23 37.69 24.02 -10.02
CA VAL A 23 37.24 22.98 -10.96
C VAL A 23 35.79 22.58 -10.66
N LEU A 24 35.40 22.47 -9.39
CA LEU A 24 34.03 22.20 -8.97
C LEU A 24 33.09 23.33 -9.40
N GLU A 25 33.52 24.58 -9.31
CA GLU A 25 32.73 25.74 -9.77
C GLU A 25 32.57 25.72 -11.29
N PHE A 26 33.64 25.48 -12.06
CA PHE A 26 33.54 25.34 -13.53
C PHE A 26 32.66 24.15 -13.92
N ALA A 27 32.75 23.02 -13.21
CA ALA A 27 31.88 21.89 -13.42
C ALA A 27 30.42 22.22 -13.13
N ALA A 28 30.13 22.93 -12.03
CA ALA A 28 28.79 23.38 -11.68
C ALA A 28 28.19 24.33 -12.73
N ARG A 29 29.03 25.12 -13.40
CA ARG A 29 28.61 26.00 -14.50
C ARG A 29 28.57 25.30 -15.88
N GLY A 30 28.88 24.02 -15.96
CA GLY A 30 28.91 23.28 -17.21
C GLY A 30 30.05 23.66 -18.17
N LEU A 31 31.11 24.29 -17.65
CA LEU A 31 32.23 24.85 -18.43
C LEU A 31 33.44 23.91 -18.53
N VAL A 32 33.33 22.70 -18.01
CA VAL A 32 34.39 21.67 -18.09
C VAL A 32 34.30 20.92 -19.42
N PRO A 33 35.47 20.52 -19.99
CA PRO A 33 35.51 19.77 -21.24
C PRO A 33 35.18 18.29 -21.03
N LEU A 34 33.95 18.00 -20.60
CA LEU A 34 33.43 16.65 -20.40
C LEU A 34 32.37 16.34 -21.48
N PRO A 35 32.24 15.09 -21.92
CA PRO A 35 31.09 14.64 -22.69
C PRO A 35 29.79 14.96 -21.95
N PRO A 36 28.68 15.23 -22.67
CA PRO A 36 27.40 15.61 -22.01
C PRO A 36 26.90 14.61 -21.00
N SER A 37 27.11 13.31 -21.20
CA SER A 37 26.77 12.23 -20.25
C SER A 37 27.62 12.28 -18.99
N ASP A 38 28.92 12.50 -19.10
CA ASP A 38 29.82 12.65 -17.97
C ASP A 38 29.60 13.96 -17.22
N LEU A 39 29.25 15.03 -17.94
CA LEU A 39 28.80 16.28 -17.32
C LEU A 39 27.54 16.07 -16.51
N ALA A 40 26.56 15.30 -17.00
CA ALA A 40 25.35 14.95 -16.23
C ALA A 40 25.68 14.20 -14.92
N ARG A 41 26.65 13.29 -14.95
CA ARG A 41 27.13 12.57 -13.77
C ARG A 41 27.84 13.49 -12.79
N ALA A 42 28.73 14.36 -13.29
CA ALA A 42 29.44 15.35 -12.48
C ALA A 42 28.45 16.32 -11.78
N LEU A 43 27.48 16.84 -12.55
CA LEU A 43 26.41 17.69 -12.01
C LEU A 43 25.54 16.95 -11.00
N GLY A 44 25.19 15.69 -11.26
CA GLY A 44 24.45 14.82 -10.34
C GLY A 44 25.17 14.67 -8.99
N THR A 45 26.50 14.52 -9.00
CA THR A 45 27.33 14.47 -7.78
C THR A 45 27.29 15.80 -7.03
N LEU A 46 27.47 16.93 -7.74
CA LEU A 46 27.43 18.27 -7.14
C LEU A 46 26.07 18.63 -6.55
N LEU A 47 24.99 18.23 -7.20
CA LEU A 47 23.63 18.39 -6.71
C LEU A 47 23.36 17.61 -5.42
N SER A 48 23.99 16.44 -5.28
CA SER A 48 23.82 15.58 -4.13
C SER A 48 24.69 16.00 -2.93
N ARG A 49 25.96 16.30 -3.17
CA ARG A 49 26.99 16.49 -2.15
C ARG A 49 27.60 17.91 -2.10
N GLY A 50 27.34 18.73 -3.11
CA GLY A 50 27.92 20.05 -3.23
C GLY A 50 27.45 21.03 -2.15
N GLU A 51 28.22 22.09 -1.93
CA GLU A 51 27.81 23.22 -1.12
C GLU A 51 26.61 23.95 -1.72
N PRO A 52 25.80 24.70 -0.95
CA PRO A 52 24.59 25.37 -1.44
C PRO A 52 24.82 26.24 -2.68
N THR A 53 25.94 26.95 -2.76
CA THR A 53 26.31 27.79 -3.91
C THR A 53 26.58 26.96 -5.17
N LEU A 54 27.34 25.86 -5.03
CA LEU A 54 27.63 24.95 -6.13
C LEU A 54 26.37 24.21 -6.60
N ARG A 55 25.48 23.85 -5.66
CA ARG A 55 24.18 23.24 -6.01
C ARG A 55 23.33 24.17 -6.87
N ALA A 56 23.25 25.45 -6.52
CA ALA A 56 22.46 26.41 -7.29
C ALA A 56 22.96 26.54 -8.73
N LEU A 57 24.30 26.63 -8.91
CA LEU A 57 24.92 26.70 -10.24
C LEU A 57 24.72 25.39 -11.02
N ALA A 58 24.89 24.24 -10.35
CA ALA A 58 24.70 22.94 -10.95
C ALA A 58 23.23 22.69 -11.38
N GLU A 59 22.25 23.25 -10.64
CA GLU A 59 20.83 23.15 -10.97
C GLU A 59 20.52 23.86 -12.31
N GLU A 60 21.10 25.05 -12.55
CA GLU A 60 20.91 25.78 -13.80
C GLU A 60 21.54 25.03 -14.98
N SER A 61 22.77 24.54 -14.80
CA SER A 61 23.48 23.81 -15.84
C SER A 61 22.80 22.47 -16.14
N PHE A 62 22.26 21.81 -15.13
CA PHE A 62 21.52 20.54 -15.30
C PHE A 62 20.26 20.72 -16.16
N LYS A 63 19.52 21.82 -15.98
CA LYS A 63 18.33 22.12 -16.80
C LYS A 63 18.65 22.33 -18.28
N ALA A 64 19.87 22.69 -18.61
CA ALA A 64 20.31 22.88 -19.98
C ALA A 64 20.70 21.56 -20.68
N LEU A 65 20.81 20.47 -19.96
CA LEU A 65 21.15 19.15 -20.52
C LEU A 65 20.01 18.60 -21.35
N LYS A 66 20.39 17.98 -22.48
CA LYS A 66 19.42 17.28 -23.33
C LYS A 66 19.07 15.90 -22.74
N PRO A 67 17.83 15.39 -22.98
CA PRO A 67 17.42 14.07 -22.54
C PRO A 67 18.37 12.93 -22.95
N ASP A 68 18.95 13.01 -24.17
CA ASP A 68 19.89 12.01 -24.66
C ASP A 68 21.15 11.89 -23.77
N ALA A 69 21.67 13.04 -23.29
CA ALA A 69 22.81 13.05 -22.38
C ALA A 69 22.47 12.44 -21.02
N LEU A 70 21.25 12.66 -20.52
CA LEU A 70 20.77 12.04 -19.29
C LEU A 70 20.59 10.53 -19.47
N LEU A 71 20.06 10.12 -20.61
CA LEU A 71 19.90 8.70 -20.95
C LEU A 71 21.25 7.99 -20.99
N GLU A 72 22.25 8.55 -21.69
CA GLU A 72 23.60 8.00 -21.74
C GLU A 72 24.24 7.93 -20.35
N ALA A 73 24.04 8.96 -19.50
CA ALA A 73 24.51 8.96 -18.12
C ALA A 73 23.89 7.83 -17.30
N VAL A 74 22.59 7.59 -17.43
CA VAL A 74 21.88 6.48 -16.75
C VAL A 74 22.40 5.12 -17.21
N LEU A 75 22.68 4.96 -18.50
CA LEU A 75 23.18 3.71 -19.08
C LEU A 75 24.67 3.46 -18.81
N SER A 76 25.42 4.44 -18.31
CA SER A 76 26.84 4.29 -18.04
C SER A 76 27.15 3.30 -16.93
N SER A 77 28.19 2.47 -17.12
CA SER A 77 28.55 1.39 -16.18
C SER A 77 29.04 1.88 -14.79
N GLY A 78 29.44 3.15 -14.69
CA GLY A 78 29.98 3.73 -13.47
C GLY A 78 29.05 4.71 -12.76
N VAL A 79 27.76 4.79 -13.12
CA VAL A 79 26.81 5.70 -12.51
C VAL A 79 26.52 5.31 -11.06
N ARG A 80 26.47 6.29 -10.17
CA ARG A 80 26.25 6.12 -8.72
C ARG A 80 24.80 6.37 -8.32
N PRO A 81 24.33 5.77 -7.19
CA PRO A 81 22.96 5.96 -6.71
C PRO A 81 22.54 7.43 -6.58
N GLU A 82 23.43 8.28 -6.04
CA GLU A 82 23.16 9.70 -5.88
C GLU A 82 23.01 10.47 -7.21
N GLN A 83 23.71 10.05 -8.25
CA GLN A 83 23.59 10.63 -9.59
C GLN A 83 22.25 10.24 -10.22
N LEU A 84 21.85 8.97 -10.06
CA LEU A 84 20.52 8.50 -10.49
C LEU A 84 19.39 9.22 -9.76
N ASP A 85 19.53 9.45 -8.44
CA ASP A 85 18.56 10.22 -7.67
C ASP A 85 18.47 11.67 -8.17
N ALA A 86 19.62 12.31 -8.45
CA ALA A 86 19.65 13.67 -8.98
C ALA A 86 18.97 13.78 -10.36
N ILE A 87 19.16 12.80 -11.25
CA ILE A 87 18.50 12.71 -12.55
C ILE A 87 17.00 12.47 -12.36
N ALA A 88 16.62 11.46 -11.56
CA ALA A 88 15.23 11.08 -11.30
C ALA A 88 14.36 12.26 -10.85
N ARG A 89 14.90 13.11 -9.98
CA ARG A 89 14.17 14.26 -9.41
C ARG A 89 14.00 15.42 -10.36
N ARG A 90 14.72 15.44 -11.49
CA ARG A 90 14.81 16.62 -12.39
C ARG A 90 14.33 16.36 -13.81
N THR A 91 14.02 15.11 -14.14
CA THR A 91 13.48 14.77 -15.44
C THR A 91 12.08 14.16 -15.32
N SER A 92 11.24 14.46 -16.30
CA SER A 92 9.95 13.81 -16.52
C SER A 92 9.96 12.95 -17.80
N GLU A 93 11.09 12.87 -18.49
CA GLU A 93 11.23 12.17 -19.77
C GLU A 93 11.15 10.66 -19.58
N ILE A 94 10.15 10.05 -20.21
CA ILE A 94 9.91 8.60 -20.11
C ILE A 94 11.14 7.80 -20.59
N THR A 95 11.79 8.26 -21.66
CA THR A 95 12.98 7.64 -22.25
C THR A 95 14.16 7.55 -21.29
N VAL A 96 14.24 8.45 -20.31
CA VAL A 96 15.27 8.47 -19.26
C VAL A 96 14.80 7.71 -18.01
N LEU A 97 13.54 7.90 -17.61
CA LEU A 97 13.00 7.29 -16.39
C LEU A 97 12.82 5.78 -16.52
N GLU A 98 12.48 5.25 -17.70
CA GLU A 98 12.29 3.81 -17.88
C GLU A 98 13.58 3.01 -17.63
N PRO A 99 14.74 3.29 -18.26
CA PRO A 99 16.00 2.62 -17.95
C PRO A 99 16.45 2.87 -16.50
N LEU A 100 16.19 4.07 -15.94
CA LEU A 100 16.51 4.40 -14.56
C LEU A 100 15.75 3.50 -13.58
N LEU A 101 14.44 3.27 -13.78
CA LEU A 101 13.63 2.36 -12.94
C LEU A 101 14.15 0.92 -12.97
N ARG A 102 14.77 0.49 -14.08
CA ARG A 102 15.35 -0.84 -14.24
C ARG A 102 16.81 -0.91 -13.77
N HIS A 103 17.44 0.23 -13.48
CA HIS A 103 18.87 0.27 -13.19
C HIS A 103 19.20 -0.35 -11.82
N LYS A 104 20.21 -1.23 -11.77
CA LYS A 104 20.58 -1.97 -10.55
C LYS A 104 21.06 -1.07 -9.41
N ALA A 105 21.75 0.02 -9.73
CA ALA A 105 22.33 0.93 -8.74
C ALA A 105 21.33 1.99 -8.24
N VAL A 106 20.11 2.08 -8.77
CA VAL A 106 19.13 3.05 -8.25
C VAL A 106 18.79 2.73 -6.79
N ALA A 107 18.75 3.73 -5.94
CA ALA A 107 18.40 3.56 -4.53
C ALA A 107 16.90 3.31 -4.36
N ASP A 108 16.50 2.48 -3.38
CA ASP A 108 15.08 2.22 -3.10
C ASP A 108 14.33 3.50 -2.71
N GLN A 109 14.99 4.43 -2.01
CA GLN A 109 14.42 5.74 -1.68
C GLN A 109 14.06 6.57 -2.93
N THR A 110 14.85 6.48 -4.00
CA THR A 110 14.56 7.13 -5.28
C THR A 110 13.34 6.51 -5.93
N LEU A 111 13.20 5.16 -5.90
CA LEU A 111 12.02 4.47 -6.39
C LEU A 111 10.77 4.79 -5.59
N VAL A 112 10.88 4.86 -4.27
CA VAL A 112 9.79 5.30 -3.37
C VAL A 112 9.34 6.72 -3.72
N TRP A 113 10.30 7.64 -3.97
CA TRP A 113 9.98 9.02 -4.36
C TRP A 113 9.32 9.11 -5.74
N LEU A 114 9.71 8.25 -6.69
CA LEU A 114 9.10 8.20 -8.02
C LEU A 114 7.70 7.57 -8.00
N ALA A 115 7.45 6.58 -7.17
CA ALA A 115 6.26 5.74 -7.22
C ALA A 115 4.95 6.53 -7.16
N ASP A 116 4.86 7.62 -6.38
CA ASP A 116 3.67 8.45 -6.27
C ASP A 116 3.55 9.54 -7.37
N ARG A 117 4.51 9.61 -8.32
CA ARG A 117 4.63 10.68 -9.32
C ARG A 117 4.63 10.21 -10.76
N ILE A 118 5.05 8.99 -11.03
CA ILE A 118 5.23 8.46 -12.38
C ILE A 118 3.89 8.17 -13.09
N GLU A 119 3.93 8.29 -14.40
CA GLU A 119 2.81 8.00 -15.29
C GLU A 119 2.48 6.49 -15.34
N PRO A 120 1.26 6.10 -15.76
CA PRO A 120 0.82 4.69 -15.78
C PRO A 120 1.76 3.74 -16.51
N TYR A 121 2.38 4.15 -17.61
CA TYR A 121 3.37 3.35 -18.33
C TYR A 121 4.58 2.99 -17.45
N LEU A 122 5.13 3.99 -16.73
CA LEU A 122 6.28 3.76 -15.85
C LEU A 122 5.89 3.00 -14.56
N GLN A 123 4.63 3.09 -14.13
CA GLN A 123 4.11 2.27 -13.03
C GLN A 123 4.17 0.77 -13.40
N ASP A 124 3.85 0.42 -14.67
CA ASP A 124 3.95 -0.95 -15.16
C ASP A 124 5.39 -1.47 -15.10
N VAL A 125 6.34 -0.64 -15.55
CA VAL A 125 7.77 -0.94 -15.45
C VAL A 125 8.22 -1.19 -14.01
N LEU A 126 7.74 -0.37 -13.06
CA LEU A 126 8.06 -0.48 -11.65
C LEU A 126 7.49 -1.77 -11.03
N VAL A 127 6.22 -2.09 -11.31
CA VAL A 127 5.54 -3.28 -10.75
C VAL A 127 6.10 -4.59 -11.34
N THR A 128 6.63 -4.56 -12.55
CA THR A 128 7.27 -5.72 -13.17
C THR A 128 8.56 -6.15 -12.44
N ASN A 129 9.22 -5.23 -11.72
CA ASN A 129 10.44 -5.54 -10.96
C ASN A 129 10.13 -6.13 -9.57
N GLN A 130 9.56 -7.32 -9.55
CA GLN A 130 9.10 -8.00 -8.34
C GLN A 130 10.19 -8.19 -7.28
N ILE A 131 11.44 -8.51 -7.71
CA ILE A 131 12.57 -8.69 -6.77
C ILE A 131 12.81 -7.42 -5.97
N ARG A 132 12.71 -6.26 -6.61
CA ARG A 132 12.89 -4.96 -5.96
C ARG A 132 11.75 -4.62 -5.01
N LEU A 133 10.52 -4.93 -5.42
CA LEU A 133 9.33 -4.72 -4.58
C LEU A 133 9.36 -5.61 -3.33
N LEU A 134 9.91 -6.83 -3.43
CA LEU A 134 10.13 -7.72 -2.28
C LEU A 134 11.16 -7.16 -1.31
N ALA A 135 12.25 -6.56 -1.83
CA ALA A 135 13.30 -5.97 -1.01
C ALA A 135 12.84 -4.67 -0.32
N ALA A 136 12.01 -3.87 -0.99
CA ALA A 136 11.53 -2.58 -0.51
C ALA A 136 10.00 -2.43 -0.70
N PRO A 137 9.16 -3.03 0.16
CA PRO A 137 7.70 -2.98 0.08
C PRO A 137 7.11 -1.57 0.14
N THR A 138 7.83 -0.61 0.72
CA THR A 138 7.46 0.81 0.78
C THR A 138 7.27 1.43 -0.60
N ILE A 139 7.89 0.86 -1.66
CA ILE A 139 7.67 1.29 -3.04
C ILE A 139 6.21 1.06 -3.44
N VAL A 140 5.64 -0.10 -3.09
CA VAL A 140 4.24 -0.44 -3.39
C VAL A 140 3.28 0.44 -2.59
N GLU A 141 3.60 0.72 -1.32
CA GLU A 141 2.82 1.63 -0.48
C GLU A 141 2.70 3.01 -1.12
N ARG A 142 3.84 3.57 -1.57
CA ARG A 142 3.86 4.87 -2.24
C ARG A 142 3.18 4.84 -3.61
N LEU A 143 3.27 3.73 -4.33
CA LEU A 143 2.57 3.56 -5.59
C LEU A 143 1.05 3.65 -5.43
N PHE A 144 0.50 3.14 -4.32
CA PHE A 144 -0.93 3.25 -4.02
C PHE A 144 -1.39 4.69 -3.70
N GLU A 145 -0.48 5.56 -3.31
CA GLU A 145 -0.74 7.00 -3.11
C GLU A 145 -0.72 7.80 -4.42
N ASN A 146 -0.29 7.19 -5.54
CA ASN A 146 -0.24 7.86 -6.83
C ASN A 146 -1.66 8.19 -7.34
N PRO A 147 -2.01 9.48 -7.55
CA PRO A 147 -3.34 9.88 -7.99
C PRO A 147 -3.70 9.39 -9.40
N ARG A 148 -2.69 9.01 -10.21
CA ARG A 148 -2.84 8.48 -11.56
C ARG A 148 -2.68 6.96 -11.63
N LEU A 149 -2.79 6.26 -10.49
CA LEU A 149 -2.65 4.81 -10.44
C LEU A 149 -3.75 4.14 -11.26
N SER A 150 -3.36 3.40 -12.30
CA SER A 150 -4.32 2.67 -13.11
C SER A 150 -4.92 1.48 -12.35
N ALA A 151 -6.17 1.14 -12.67
CA ALA A 151 -6.88 0.03 -12.02
C ALA A 151 -6.19 -1.33 -12.24
N ASP A 152 -5.55 -1.52 -13.40
CA ASP A 152 -4.84 -2.74 -13.73
C ASP A 152 -3.54 -2.87 -12.93
N ILE A 153 -2.75 -1.79 -12.84
CA ILE A 153 -1.53 -1.76 -12.02
C ILE A 153 -1.86 -1.96 -10.55
N ARG A 154 -2.94 -1.33 -10.07
CA ARG A 154 -3.43 -1.55 -8.70
C ARG A 154 -3.71 -3.03 -8.46
N ARG A 155 -4.45 -3.69 -9.36
CA ARG A 155 -4.76 -5.12 -9.24
C ARG A 155 -3.50 -5.98 -9.21
N ARG A 156 -2.53 -5.73 -10.10
CA ARG A 156 -1.27 -6.47 -10.15
C ARG A 156 -0.42 -6.27 -8.90
N ALA A 157 -0.39 -5.06 -8.37
CA ALA A 157 0.30 -4.78 -7.10
C ALA A 157 -0.40 -5.43 -5.90
N ASP A 158 -1.75 -5.48 -5.90
CA ASP A 158 -2.55 -6.20 -4.91
C ASP A 158 -2.26 -7.71 -4.97
N GLU A 159 -2.27 -8.31 -6.17
CA GLU A 159 -1.95 -9.73 -6.41
C GLU A 159 -0.52 -10.06 -5.96
N PHE A 160 0.43 -9.18 -6.25
CA PHE A 160 1.81 -9.33 -5.81
C PHE A 160 1.94 -9.34 -4.27
N LEU A 161 1.28 -8.40 -3.59
CA LEU A 161 1.29 -8.36 -2.12
C LEU A 161 0.62 -9.61 -1.53
N GLU A 162 -0.47 -10.08 -2.14
CA GLU A 162 -1.16 -11.28 -1.70
C GLU A 162 -0.28 -12.53 -1.87
N GLU A 163 0.37 -12.70 -3.01
CA GLU A 163 1.16 -13.88 -3.32
C GLU A 163 2.43 -13.97 -2.46
N PHE A 164 3.20 -12.89 -2.37
CA PHE A 164 4.54 -12.95 -1.79
C PHE A 164 4.57 -12.66 -0.29
N PHE A 165 3.72 -11.76 0.21
CA PHE A 165 3.73 -11.43 1.63
C PHE A 165 2.74 -12.25 2.43
N LEU A 166 1.52 -12.42 1.95
CA LEU A 166 0.50 -13.14 2.68
C LEU A 166 0.69 -14.66 2.61
N LYS A 167 1.15 -15.20 1.47
CA LYS A 167 1.42 -16.62 1.32
C LYS A 167 2.62 -17.07 2.15
N LYS A 168 3.70 -16.29 2.13
CA LYS A 168 4.91 -16.57 2.91
C LYS A 168 4.63 -16.57 4.43
N GLU A 169 3.87 -15.59 4.92
CA GLU A 169 3.48 -15.56 6.34
C GLU A 169 2.56 -16.75 6.71
N ARG A 170 1.68 -17.16 5.81
CA ARG A 170 0.84 -18.32 6.01
C ARG A 170 1.67 -19.61 6.15
N GLU A 171 2.66 -19.80 5.29
CA GLU A 171 3.58 -20.94 5.36
C GLU A 171 4.42 -20.92 6.64
N GLU A 172 4.86 -19.74 7.09
CA GLU A 172 5.58 -19.56 8.36
C GLU A 172 4.68 -19.85 9.57
N ASP A 173 3.42 -19.42 9.57
CA ASP A 173 2.45 -19.70 10.65
C ASP A 173 2.04 -21.19 10.68
N GLU A 174 1.87 -21.82 9.51
CA GLU A 174 1.60 -23.27 9.42
C GLU A 174 2.81 -24.09 9.94
N ARG A 175 4.02 -23.62 9.67
CA ARG A 175 5.26 -24.23 10.19
C ARG A 175 5.39 -24.08 11.70
N ALA A 176 5.12 -22.87 12.24
CA ALA A 176 5.14 -22.61 13.67
C ALA A 176 4.10 -23.44 14.44
N ARG A 177 2.93 -23.67 13.84
CA ARG A 177 1.90 -24.56 14.40
C ARG A 177 2.31 -26.04 14.38
N ALA A 178 2.98 -26.48 13.31
CA ALA A 178 3.50 -27.85 13.21
C ALA A 178 4.62 -28.11 14.23
N GLU A 179 5.35 -27.09 14.64
CA GLU A 179 6.42 -27.15 15.63
C GLU A 179 5.96 -27.02 17.09
N GLY A 180 4.64 -27.00 17.35
CA GLY A 180 4.07 -27.14 18.71
C GLY A 180 4.06 -25.88 19.56
N ALA A 181 3.98 -24.68 18.99
CA ALA A 181 3.78 -23.46 19.76
C ALA A 181 2.39 -23.42 20.42
N PRO A 182 2.25 -23.04 21.72
CA PRO A 182 0.99 -23.09 22.44
C PRO A 182 -0.01 -22.09 21.87
N GLU A 183 -1.25 -22.54 21.65
CA GLU A 183 -2.36 -21.67 21.28
C GLU A 183 -2.69 -20.71 22.44
N PRO A 184 -2.93 -19.42 22.16
CA PRO A 184 -3.45 -18.52 23.19
C PRO A 184 -4.88 -18.92 23.55
N GLY A 185 -5.10 -19.14 24.85
CA GLY A 185 -6.31 -19.67 25.44
C GLY A 185 -7.60 -18.94 25.09
N GLU A 186 -8.67 -19.69 25.08
CA GLU A 186 -10.05 -19.26 24.95
C GLU A 186 -10.46 -18.35 26.14
N GLU A 187 -10.88 -17.13 25.84
CA GLU A 187 -11.63 -16.34 26.80
C GLU A 187 -13.11 -16.33 26.49
N THR A 188 -13.85 -16.70 27.48
CA THR A 188 -15.30 -16.93 27.56
C THR A 188 -16.11 -15.64 27.51
N THR A 189 -17.38 -15.78 27.08
CA THR A 189 -18.49 -14.81 27.01
C THR A 189 -18.72 -13.95 28.25
N PRO A 190 -19.26 -12.72 28.10
CA PRO A 190 -19.47 -11.77 29.17
C PRO A 190 -20.78 -12.02 29.92
N PRO A 191 -20.83 -11.77 31.24
CA PRO A 191 -22.08 -11.72 32.02
C PRO A 191 -22.68 -10.31 32.06
N THR A 192 -23.99 -10.28 32.09
CA THR A 192 -24.84 -9.09 32.23
C THR A 192 -24.96 -8.69 33.71
N ALA A 193 -24.50 -7.51 34.10
CA ALA A 193 -25.04 -6.64 35.15
C ALA A 193 -24.04 -5.51 35.46
N ILE A 194 -24.52 -4.27 35.50
CA ILE A 194 -23.72 -3.08 35.71
C ILE A 194 -23.42 -2.94 37.22
N SER A 195 -22.21 -3.32 37.63
CA SER A 195 -21.63 -3.03 38.93
C SER A 195 -20.52 -1.96 38.79
N PRO A 196 -20.09 -1.25 39.85
CA PRO A 196 -18.98 -0.28 39.80
C PRO A 196 -17.68 -0.86 39.23
N GLU A 197 -17.46 -2.16 39.37
CA GLU A 197 -16.35 -2.89 38.79
C GLU A 197 -16.45 -2.96 37.24
N VAL A 198 -17.68 -2.99 36.71
CA VAL A 198 -17.90 -2.96 35.24
C VAL A 198 -17.61 -1.57 34.67
N ALA A 199 -17.88 -0.51 35.40
CA ALA A 199 -17.51 0.85 34.97
C ALA A 199 -15.99 1.05 34.94
N ALA A 200 -15.24 0.49 35.88
CA ALA A 200 -13.79 0.50 35.88
C ALA A 200 -13.21 -0.37 34.75
N ALA A 201 -13.77 -1.55 34.48
CA ALA A 201 -13.39 -2.43 33.39
C ALA A 201 -13.71 -1.81 32.02
N VAL A 202 -14.79 -1.08 31.87
CA VAL A 202 -15.13 -0.31 30.67
C VAL A 202 -14.11 0.82 30.44
N ALA A 203 -13.76 1.57 31.46
CA ALA A 203 -12.74 2.62 31.35
C ALA A 203 -11.36 2.07 30.99
N GLU A 204 -10.96 0.93 31.57
CA GLU A 204 -9.73 0.24 31.25
C GLU A 204 -9.74 -0.31 29.80
N SER A 205 -10.88 -0.82 29.34
CA SER A 205 -11.03 -1.28 27.96
C SER A 205 -10.97 -0.13 26.96
N GLU A 206 -11.56 1.02 27.28
CA GLU A 206 -11.49 2.22 26.43
C GLU A 206 -10.07 2.77 26.33
N GLU A 207 -9.31 2.73 27.44
CA GLU A 207 -7.91 3.14 27.44
C GLU A 207 -7.03 2.19 26.64
N LYS A 208 -7.23 0.88 26.76
CA LYS A 208 -6.60 -0.14 25.91
C LYS A 208 -6.94 0.05 24.43
N HIS A 209 -8.21 0.32 24.12
CA HIS A 209 -8.65 0.61 22.75
C HIS A 209 -7.99 1.88 22.18
N ARG A 210 -7.89 2.95 22.99
CA ARG A 210 -7.25 4.21 22.60
C ARG A 210 -5.75 4.04 22.37
N SER A 211 -5.06 3.30 23.22
CA SER A 211 -3.64 2.99 23.09
C SER A 211 -3.37 2.10 21.86
N LEU A 212 -4.24 1.12 21.60
CA LEU A 212 -4.18 0.26 20.41
C LEU A 212 -4.37 1.09 19.13
N PHE A 213 -5.37 1.98 19.10
CA PHE A 213 -5.61 2.86 17.97
C PHE A 213 -4.41 3.76 17.69
N ALA A 214 -3.82 4.39 18.73
CA ALA A 214 -2.62 5.22 18.58
C ALA A 214 -1.44 4.42 18.01
N ARG A 215 -1.23 3.19 18.49
CA ARG A 215 -0.20 2.28 17.98
C ARG A 215 -0.45 1.92 16.51
N LEU A 216 -1.68 1.56 16.16
CA LEU A 216 -2.03 1.19 14.78
C LEU A 216 -1.91 2.36 13.81
N ALA A 217 -2.15 3.60 14.25
CA ALA A 217 -2.01 4.80 13.43
C ALA A 217 -0.57 5.07 12.99
N THR A 218 0.43 4.62 13.78
CA THR A 218 1.86 4.80 13.45
C THR A 218 2.44 3.70 12.56
N LEU A 219 1.69 2.61 12.34
CA LEU A 219 2.16 1.48 11.55
C LEU A 219 2.01 1.73 10.05
N THR A 220 3.00 1.28 9.27
CA THR A 220 2.92 1.22 7.81
C THR A 220 1.88 0.18 7.35
N VAL A 221 1.43 0.28 6.09
CA VAL A 221 0.45 -0.66 5.52
C VAL A 221 0.94 -2.10 5.64
N VAL A 222 2.21 -2.38 5.34
CA VAL A 222 2.79 -3.72 5.45
C VAL A 222 2.80 -4.23 6.89
N GLN A 223 3.16 -3.37 7.86
CA GLN A 223 3.13 -3.73 9.27
C GLN A 223 1.70 -4.03 9.75
N LYS A 224 0.71 -3.25 9.29
CA LYS A 224 -0.71 -3.50 9.55
C LYS A 224 -1.19 -4.84 8.96
N ILE A 225 -0.76 -5.16 7.73
CA ILE A 225 -1.07 -6.45 7.09
C ILE A 225 -0.48 -7.61 7.90
N ARG A 226 0.78 -7.51 8.33
CA ARG A 226 1.41 -8.52 9.21
C ARG A 226 0.65 -8.69 10.52
N LEU A 227 0.28 -7.57 11.13
CA LEU A 227 -0.49 -7.57 12.37
C LEU A 227 -1.90 -8.18 12.17
N ALA A 228 -2.53 -7.95 11.02
CA ALA A 228 -3.81 -8.55 10.67
C ALA A 228 -3.77 -10.09 10.67
N TRP A 229 -2.63 -10.67 10.32
CA TRP A 229 -2.44 -12.12 10.28
C TRP A 229 -2.00 -12.71 11.63
N ARG A 230 -1.05 -12.05 12.32
CA ARG A 230 -0.45 -12.56 13.57
C ARG A 230 -1.15 -12.06 14.83
N GLY A 231 -1.80 -10.90 14.73
CA GLY A 231 -2.40 -10.19 15.84
C GLY A 231 -3.55 -10.93 16.52
N ASN A 232 -3.96 -10.37 17.64
CA ASN A 232 -5.10 -10.86 18.39
C ASN A 232 -6.45 -10.48 17.71
N LYS A 233 -7.56 -10.95 18.26
CA LYS A 233 -8.90 -10.70 17.74
C LYS A 233 -9.22 -9.20 17.67
N GLU A 234 -8.89 -8.43 18.69
CA GLU A 234 -9.17 -6.99 18.77
C GLU A 234 -8.41 -6.23 17.68
N GLU A 235 -7.12 -6.53 17.48
CA GLU A 235 -6.30 -5.95 16.42
C GLU A 235 -6.91 -6.21 15.05
N ARG A 236 -7.36 -7.44 14.77
CA ARG A 236 -8.03 -7.78 13.50
C ARG A 236 -9.33 -7.00 13.32
N PHE A 237 -10.16 -6.86 14.36
CA PHE A 237 -11.39 -6.09 14.30
C PHE A 237 -11.14 -4.59 14.05
N PHE A 238 -10.03 -4.04 14.53
CA PHE A 238 -9.62 -2.69 14.20
C PHE A 238 -9.17 -2.60 12.73
N LEU A 239 -8.33 -3.52 12.29
CA LEU A 239 -7.75 -3.51 10.95
C LEU A 239 -8.79 -3.78 9.84
N VAL A 240 -9.86 -4.55 10.12
CA VAL A 240 -10.98 -4.69 9.17
C VAL A 240 -11.68 -3.36 8.86
N ARG A 241 -11.61 -2.39 9.79
CA ARG A 241 -12.16 -1.04 9.62
C ARG A 241 -11.16 -0.02 9.09
N ASP A 242 -9.94 -0.46 8.75
CA ASP A 242 -8.93 0.43 8.20
C ASP A 242 -9.41 1.04 6.88
N SER A 243 -9.05 2.30 6.64
CA SER A 243 -9.35 3.00 5.40
C SER A 243 -8.65 2.40 4.19
N ASN A 244 -7.51 1.74 4.41
CA ASN A 244 -6.79 1.05 3.37
C ASN A 244 -7.44 -0.32 3.11
N ARG A 245 -7.95 -0.48 1.89
CA ARG A 245 -8.62 -1.70 1.42
C ARG A 245 -7.77 -2.96 1.61
N LEU A 246 -6.45 -2.88 1.37
CA LEU A 246 -5.55 -4.01 1.50
C LEU A 246 -5.46 -4.51 2.94
N VAL A 247 -5.33 -3.59 3.88
CA VAL A 247 -5.29 -3.89 5.32
C VAL A 247 -6.60 -4.55 5.76
N ALA A 248 -7.73 -3.95 5.37
CA ALA A 248 -9.06 -4.47 5.73
C ALA A 248 -9.30 -5.88 5.16
N LEU A 249 -8.94 -6.12 3.90
CA LEU A 249 -9.07 -7.43 3.29
C LEU A 249 -8.07 -8.45 3.85
N ALA A 250 -6.84 -8.03 4.19
CA ALA A 250 -5.86 -8.91 4.82
C ALA A 250 -6.34 -9.38 6.20
N ALA A 251 -6.94 -8.49 7.00
CA ALA A 251 -7.53 -8.88 8.27
C ALA A 251 -8.67 -9.90 8.10
N LEU A 252 -9.49 -9.74 7.06
CA LEU A 252 -10.59 -10.66 6.76
C LEU A 252 -10.11 -12.03 6.25
N LYS A 253 -8.97 -12.04 5.54
CA LYS A 253 -8.33 -13.27 5.02
C LYS A 253 -7.48 -14.00 6.05
N SER A 254 -7.31 -13.45 7.25
CA SER A 254 -6.51 -14.04 8.31
C SER A 254 -6.98 -15.48 8.62
N PRO A 255 -6.06 -16.45 8.73
CA PRO A 255 -6.41 -17.85 9.06
C PRO A 255 -7.02 -18.00 10.46
N LYS A 256 -6.82 -16.99 11.33
CA LYS A 256 -7.39 -16.93 12.68
C LYS A 256 -8.83 -16.38 12.70
N MET A 257 -9.37 -15.95 11.53
CA MET A 257 -10.72 -15.42 11.43
C MET A 257 -11.73 -16.56 11.50
N ARG A 258 -12.62 -16.52 12.49
CA ARG A 258 -13.67 -17.52 12.70
C ARG A 258 -15.00 -17.03 12.09
N GLU A 259 -15.93 -17.95 11.81
CA GLU A 259 -17.26 -17.61 11.26
C GLU A 259 -18.04 -16.62 12.15
N GLY A 260 -17.95 -16.75 13.48
CA GLY A 260 -18.56 -15.80 14.42
C GLY A 260 -17.95 -14.40 14.34
N ASP A 261 -16.66 -14.29 14.00
CA ASP A 261 -16.01 -13.00 13.78
C ASP A 261 -16.54 -12.34 12.50
N ILE A 262 -16.74 -13.13 11.44
CA ILE A 262 -17.35 -12.66 10.18
C ILE A 262 -18.77 -12.15 10.40
N GLU A 263 -19.57 -12.85 11.22
CA GLU A 263 -20.91 -12.39 11.58
C GLU A 263 -20.87 -11.05 12.33
N THR A 264 -19.96 -10.92 13.29
CA THR A 264 -19.75 -9.66 14.02
C THR A 264 -19.34 -8.55 13.08
N ILE A 265 -18.39 -8.79 12.16
CA ILE A 265 -17.93 -7.83 11.16
C ILE A 265 -19.08 -7.41 10.22
N ALA A 266 -19.88 -8.37 9.76
CA ALA A 266 -21.03 -8.11 8.89
C ALA A 266 -22.08 -7.18 9.56
N ASN A 267 -22.22 -7.24 10.89
CA ASN A 267 -23.11 -6.35 11.64
C ASN A 267 -22.50 -4.96 11.93
N MET A 268 -21.18 -4.75 11.72
CA MET A 268 -20.55 -3.46 11.97
C MET A 268 -20.93 -2.40 10.94
N LYS A 269 -21.39 -1.23 11.40
CA LYS A 269 -21.73 -0.09 10.54
C LYS A 269 -20.50 0.66 9.99
N SER A 270 -19.32 0.45 10.59
CA SER A 270 -18.06 1.14 10.22
C SER A 270 -17.22 0.41 9.19
N VAL A 271 -17.63 -0.77 8.74
CA VAL A 271 -16.91 -1.59 7.75
C VAL A 271 -17.12 -1.03 6.34
N SER A 272 -16.08 -1.10 5.51
CA SER A 272 -16.14 -0.64 4.12
C SER A 272 -16.99 -1.55 3.23
N GLU A 273 -17.53 -0.98 2.14
CA GLU A 273 -18.26 -1.73 1.12
C GLU A 273 -17.45 -2.90 0.54
N ASP A 274 -16.14 -2.70 0.34
CA ASP A 274 -15.24 -3.72 -0.22
C ASP A 274 -15.14 -4.97 0.66
N VAL A 275 -15.12 -4.79 1.99
CA VAL A 275 -15.12 -5.90 2.95
C VAL A 275 -16.42 -6.68 2.88
N LEU A 276 -17.57 -5.98 2.85
CA LEU A 276 -18.87 -6.64 2.75
C LEU A 276 -19.02 -7.35 1.40
N ARG A 277 -18.56 -6.75 0.31
CA ARG A 277 -18.53 -7.37 -1.02
C ARG A 277 -17.67 -8.65 -1.02
N TYR A 278 -16.52 -8.61 -0.37
CA TYR A 278 -15.66 -9.78 -0.24
C TYR A 278 -16.34 -10.93 0.54
N ILE A 279 -17.02 -10.61 1.64
CA ILE A 279 -17.78 -11.62 2.43
C ILE A 279 -18.84 -12.29 1.56
N VAL A 280 -19.60 -11.49 0.78
CA VAL A 280 -20.66 -12.02 -0.12
C VAL A 280 -20.11 -12.97 -1.18
N LEU A 281 -18.89 -12.73 -1.67
CA LEU A 281 -18.25 -13.59 -2.67
C LEU A 281 -17.81 -14.95 -2.10
N ARG A 282 -17.65 -15.09 -0.79
CA ARG A 282 -17.23 -16.34 -0.14
C ARG A 282 -18.44 -17.23 0.14
N LYS A 283 -18.63 -18.26 -0.68
CA LYS A 283 -19.74 -19.22 -0.55
C LYS A 283 -19.76 -19.92 0.80
N GLU A 284 -18.60 -20.19 1.40
CA GLU A 284 -18.45 -20.84 2.70
C GLU A 284 -19.16 -20.03 3.80
N TRP A 285 -18.90 -18.74 3.89
CA TRP A 285 -19.52 -17.85 4.87
C TRP A 285 -21.01 -17.61 4.58
N MET A 286 -21.38 -17.51 3.30
CA MET A 286 -22.76 -17.30 2.86
C MET A 286 -23.68 -18.54 3.03
N ARG A 287 -23.14 -19.70 3.43
CA ARG A 287 -23.94 -20.84 3.87
C ARG A 287 -24.57 -20.62 5.23
N ARG A 288 -23.96 -19.77 6.07
CA ARG A 288 -24.51 -19.42 7.39
C ARG A 288 -25.61 -18.37 7.22
N TYR A 289 -26.81 -18.72 7.68
CA TYR A 289 -27.95 -17.82 7.61
C TYR A 289 -27.73 -16.51 8.38
N SER A 290 -27.11 -16.60 9.58
CA SER A 290 -26.81 -15.42 10.41
C SER A 290 -25.93 -14.39 9.69
N ILE A 291 -24.91 -14.84 8.95
CA ILE A 291 -24.04 -13.96 8.15
C ILE A 291 -24.85 -13.34 6.98
N THR A 292 -25.66 -14.15 6.29
CA THR A 292 -26.51 -13.68 5.19
C THR A 292 -27.47 -12.61 5.67
N LEU A 293 -28.10 -12.81 6.82
CA LEU A 293 -29.01 -11.84 7.45
C LEU A 293 -28.27 -10.56 7.87
N ALA A 294 -27.10 -10.70 8.54
CA ALA A 294 -26.28 -9.56 8.97
C ALA A 294 -25.90 -8.67 7.80
N ILE A 295 -25.43 -9.26 6.68
CA ILE A 295 -25.07 -8.52 5.47
C ILE A 295 -26.29 -7.86 4.82
N ALA A 296 -27.42 -8.56 4.73
CA ALA A 296 -28.63 -7.99 4.14
C ALA A 296 -29.16 -6.79 4.94
N ARG A 297 -28.95 -6.76 6.26
CA ARG A 297 -29.34 -5.67 7.16
C ARG A 297 -28.31 -4.55 7.24
N ASN A 298 -27.12 -4.73 6.71
CA ASN A 298 -26.08 -3.70 6.76
C ASN A 298 -26.29 -2.67 5.65
N ALA A 299 -26.55 -1.43 6.02
CA ALA A 299 -26.81 -0.34 5.07
C ALA A 299 -25.63 -0.01 4.13
N ARG A 300 -24.41 -0.46 4.47
CA ARG A 300 -23.22 -0.29 3.63
C ARG A 300 -23.01 -1.44 2.64
N THR A 301 -23.83 -2.48 2.70
CA THR A 301 -23.76 -3.54 1.71
C THR A 301 -24.14 -3.02 0.33
N PRO A 302 -23.37 -3.34 -0.73
CA PRO A 302 -23.73 -2.99 -2.09
C PRO A 302 -25.17 -3.39 -2.42
N ILE A 303 -25.92 -2.50 -3.05
CA ILE A 303 -27.33 -2.72 -3.35
C ILE A 303 -27.54 -3.97 -4.21
N ASP A 304 -26.65 -4.19 -5.19
CA ASP A 304 -26.66 -5.37 -6.07
C ASP A 304 -26.53 -6.69 -5.30
N ALA A 305 -25.70 -6.70 -4.26
CA ALA A 305 -25.51 -7.83 -3.38
C ALA A 305 -26.73 -8.03 -2.45
N SER A 306 -27.17 -6.95 -1.80
CA SER A 306 -28.33 -7.00 -0.88
C SER A 306 -29.60 -7.48 -1.56
N LEU A 307 -29.90 -7.02 -2.79
CA LEU A 307 -31.07 -7.46 -3.55
C LEU A 307 -31.09 -8.98 -3.78
N LYS A 308 -29.93 -9.59 -4.05
CA LYS A 308 -29.81 -11.04 -4.22
C LYS A 308 -30.02 -11.80 -2.90
N LEU A 309 -29.67 -11.19 -1.76
CA LEU A 309 -29.79 -11.82 -0.47
C LEU A 309 -31.21 -11.76 0.10
N VAL A 310 -31.96 -10.68 -0.17
CA VAL A 310 -33.35 -10.53 0.32
C VAL A 310 -34.22 -11.72 -0.04
N THR A 311 -34.11 -12.25 -1.27
CA THR A 311 -34.90 -13.40 -1.70
C THR A 311 -34.58 -14.70 -0.97
N ARG A 312 -33.41 -14.77 -0.31
CA ARG A 312 -32.94 -15.94 0.45
C ARG A 312 -33.30 -15.88 1.93
N LEU A 313 -33.83 -14.75 2.41
CA LEU A 313 -34.20 -14.57 3.81
C LEU A 313 -35.52 -15.24 4.15
N HIS A 314 -35.67 -15.61 5.42
CA HIS A 314 -36.94 -16.08 5.96
C HIS A 314 -37.98 -14.98 5.96
N HIS A 315 -39.27 -15.34 5.91
CA HIS A 315 -40.39 -14.41 5.82
C HIS A 315 -40.37 -13.36 6.94
N ASP A 316 -40.16 -13.77 8.18
CA ASP A 316 -40.13 -12.86 9.33
C ASP A 316 -39.01 -11.82 9.23
N ASP A 317 -37.84 -12.23 8.72
CA ASP A 317 -36.70 -11.33 8.53
C ASP A 317 -36.89 -10.39 7.33
N GLN A 318 -37.56 -10.85 6.25
CA GLN A 318 -37.99 -10.00 5.15
C GLN A 318 -38.98 -8.94 5.64
N LYS A 319 -39.93 -9.31 6.52
CA LYS A 319 -40.89 -8.40 7.11
C LYS A 319 -40.20 -7.33 7.98
N LYS A 320 -39.25 -7.74 8.85
CA LYS A 320 -38.42 -6.81 9.63
C LYS A 320 -37.60 -5.88 8.74
N LEU A 321 -36.98 -6.43 7.68
CA LEU A 321 -36.17 -5.66 6.75
C LEU A 321 -36.98 -4.62 5.98
N SER A 322 -38.24 -4.94 5.63
CA SER A 322 -39.15 -4.02 4.92
C SER A 322 -39.52 -2.78 5.73
N MET A 323 -39.43 -2.86 7.06
CA MET A 323 -39.77 -1.80 8.02
C MET A 323 -38.53 -1.01 8.49
N ASP A 324 -37.31 -1.52 8.26
CA ASP A 324 -36.09 -0.91 8.77
C ASP A 324 -35.71 0.34 7.96
N ARG A 325 -35.81 1.51 8.60
CA ARG A 325 -35.50 2.81 7.97
C ARG A 325 -34.02 3.03 7.64
N ASN A 326 -33.12 2.26 8.24
CA ASN A 326 -31.68 2.34 7.96
C ASN A 326 -31.29 1.66 6.64
N ILE A 327 -32.19 0.89 6.06
CA ILE A 327 -31.95 0.13 4.84
C ILE A 327 -32.39 0.97 3.61
N PRO A 328 -31.61 1.00 2.52
CA PRO A 328 -31.97 1.68 1.29
C PRO A 328 -33.34 1.28 0.74
N GLU A 329 -34.11 2.26 0.23
CA GLU A 329 -35.49 2.03 -0.26
C GLU A 329 -35.64 0.89 -1.30
N PRO A 330 -34.72 0.72 -2.26
CA PRO A 330 -34.84 -0.41 -3.22
C PRO A 330 -34.89 -1.78 -2.53
N ILE A 331 -34.10 -1.96 -1.45
CA ILE A 331 -34.04 -3.21 -0.69
C ILE A 331 -35.32 -3.41 0.11
N ARG A 332 -35.82 -2.35 0.75
CA ARG A 332 -37.09 -2.39 1.49
C ARG A 332 -38.27 -2.69 0.57
N ALA A 333 -38.30 -2.05 -0.59
CA ALA A 333 -39.36 -2.29 -1.58
C ALA A 333 -39.38 -3.75 -2.07
N LEU A 334 -38.20 -4.33 -2.34
CA LEU A 334 -38.09 -5.74 -2.70
C LEU A 334 -38.55 -6.64 -1.56
N ALA A 335 -38.13 -6.36 -0.32
CA ALA A 335 -38.54 -7.12 0.86
C ALA A 335 -40.08 -7.10 1.05
N ARG A 336 -40.73 -5.93 0.91
CA ARG A 336 -42.20 -5.81 0.92
C ARG A 336 -42.87 -6.67 -0.15
N ARG A 337 -42.34 -6.62 -1.38
CA ARG A 337 -42.85 -7.40 -2.50
C ARG A 337 -42.73 -8.91 -2.22
N GLU A 338 -41.63 -9.38 -1.68
CA GLU A 338 -41.41 -10.79 -1.35
C GLU A 338 -42.35 -11.26 -0.22
N VAL A 339 -42.57 -10.39 0.78
CA VAL A 339 -43.54 -10.67 1.87
C VAL A 339 -44.95 -10.85 1.29
N SER A 340 -45.44 -9.86 0.51
CA SER A 340 -46.77 -9.93 -0.08
C SER A 340 -46.95 -11.11 -1.03
N ARG A 341 -45.89 -11.54 -1.72
CA ARG A 341 -45.92 -12.69 -2.62
C ARG A 341 -46.10 -14.03 -1.91
N ARG A 342 -45.70 -14.14 -0.65
CA ARG A 342 -45.83 -15.36 0.15
C ARG A 342 -47.09 -15.42 1.00
N GLU A 343 -47.82 -14.31 1.13
CA GLU A 343 -49.10 -14.21 1.85
C GLU A 343 -50.29 -14.54 0.92
N ILE A 344 -50.05 -14.69 -0.39
CA ILE A 344 -51.03 -15.15 -1.40
C ILE A 344 -50.83 -16.64 -1.65
#